data_ce8c37802385aa5e42d0ba0e7f971f9c
#
_entry.id   ce8c37802385aa5e42d0ba0e7f971f9c
#
_cell.length_a   1.000
_cell.length_b   1.000
_cell.length_c   1.000
_cell.angle_alpha   90.00
_cell.angle_beta   90.00
_cell.angle_gamma   90.00
#
_symmetry.space_group_name_H-M   'P 1'
#
loop_
_entity.id
_entity.type
_entity.pdbx_description
1 polymer ?
#
loop_
_entity_poly.entity_id
_entity_poly.type
_entity_poly.pdbx_seq_one_letter_code
_entity_poly.pdbx_strand_id
1 'polypeptide(L)'
;MREFVVVGRPNSGKTLFTLNFAAYMGSKTVDVISRSYDNLVSCRHFSITEAKNQLCGMTLHKTPFVQSLVLKIPLGKIDVNFKITDTCGIGEHIHPNETIRRGMAQTLSFLRSADYIFHILDVSGITTEHLEKQTSIDFDIYNYGIVHNRYTLLANKIDLPSTKEKIPKLAYLFPKANTIPVSALLSQGFKEVKLCVAHNL
;
A
#
# COMPACT_ATOMS: atom_id res chain seq x y z
N MET A 1 14.69 6.48 -10.71
CA MET A 1 14.40 5.67 -9.52
C MET A 1 12.95 5.23 -9.61
N ARG A 2 12.68 3.92 -9.62
CA ARG A 2 11.30 3.40 -9.73
C ARG A 2 10.47 3.66 -8.48
N GLU A 3 9.18 3.95 -8.68
CA GLU A 3 8.24 4.27 -7.62
C GLU A 3 7.14 3.20 -7.51
N PHE A 4 7.07 2.57 -6.34
CA PHE A 4 6.02 1.63 -5.95
C PHE A 4 4.99 2.37 -5.12
N VAL A 5 3.76 2.49 -5.62
CA VAL A 5 2.67 3.21 -4.94
C VAL A 5 1.78 2.21 -4.21
N VAL A 6 1.58 2.46 -2.92
CA VAL A 6 0.75 1.63 -2.03
C VAL A 6 -0.63 2.26 -1.93
N VAL A 7 -1.64 1.56 -2.46
CA VAL A 7 -3.03 2.03 -2.51
C VAL A 7 -3.98 1.05 -1.85
N GLY A 8 -5.21 1.47 -1.58
CA GLY A 8 -6.26 0.64 -0.99
C GLY A 8 -7.18 1.46 -0.09
N ARG A 9 -8.17 0.80 0.50
CA ARG A 9 -9.17 1.44 1.37
C ARG A 9 -8.54 2.05 2.63
N PRO A 10 -9.23 3.01 3.29
CA PRO A 10 -8.85 3.44 4.64
C PRO A 10 -8.70 2.23 5.58
N ASN A 11 -7.73 2.29 6.49
CA ASN A 11 -7.43 1.23 7.49
C ASN A 11 -7.07 -0.17 6.93
N SER A 12 -6.78 -0.28 5.63
CA SER A 12 -6.28 -1.53 5.04
C SER A 12 -4.85 -1.90 5.48
N GLY A 13 -4.13 -0.98 6.16
CA GLY A 13 -2.80 -1.22 6.71
C GLY A 13 -1.64 -0.68 5.85
N LYS A 14 -1.90 0.25 4.90
CA LYS A 14 -0.90 0.82 3.99
C LYS A 14 0.32 1.39 4.70
N THR A 15 0.10 2.33 5.60
CA THR A 15 1.18 3.01 6.36
C THR A 15 1.98 2.03 7.20
N LEU A 16 1.30 1.12 7.90
CA LEU A 16 1.97 0.09 8.71
C LEU A 16 2.79 -0.86 7.85
N PHE A 17 2.25 -1.28 6.71
CA PHE A 17 2.99 -2.08 5.73
C PHE A 17 4.24 -1.36 5.25
N THR A 18 4.12 -0.11 4.82
CA THR A 18 5.24 0.67 4.29
C THR A 18 6.38 0.82 5.30
N LEU A 19 6.05 1.14 6.56
CA LEU A 19 7.04 1.31 7.62
C LEU A 19 7.67 -0.02 8.06
N ASN A 20 6.86 -1.08 8.20
CA ASN A 20 7.38 -2.40 8.56
C ASN A 20 8.18 -3.02 7.41
N PHE A 21 7.82 -2.76 6.16
CA PHE A 21 8.61 -3.19 5.02
C PHE A 21 9.96 -2.46 4.96
N ALA A 22 10.00 -1.16 5.27
CA ALA A 22 11.27 -0.43 5.42
C ALA A 22 12.15 -1.06 6.52
N ALA A 23 11.58 -1.40 7.67
CA ALA A 23 12.32 -2.12 8.74
C ALA A 23 12.80 -3.49 8.28
N TYR A 24 11.97 -4.26 7.57
CA TYR A 24 12.34 -5.56 7.00
C TYR A 24 13.48 -5.45 5.98
N MET A 25 13.54 -4.35 5.23
CA MET A 25 14.64 -4.03 4.31
C MET A 25 15.93 -3.57 5.02
N GLY A 26 15.93 -3.51 6.36
CA GLY A 26 17.10 -3.18 7.19
C GLY A 26 17.18 -1.72 7.65
N SER A 27 16.16 -0.88 7.33
CA SER A 27 16.15 0.50 7.78
C SER A 27 15.85 0.58 9.27
N LYS A 28 16.73 1.23 10.05
CA LYS A 28 16.49 1.57 11.48
C LYS A 28 15.78 2.91 11.60
N THR A 29 16.07 3.82 10.69
CA THR A 29 15.48 5.14 10.57
C THR A 29 14.98 5.35 9.14
N VAL A 30 14.06 6.27 8.95
CA VAL A 30 13.50 6.64 7.66
C VAL A 30 13.34 8.14 7.52
N ASP A 31 13.62 8.66 6.33
CA ASP A 31 13.26 10.01 5.93
C ASP A 31 11.89 9.95 5.26
N VAL A 32 10.87 10.46 5.94
CA VAL A 32 9.49 10.50 5.45
C VAL A 32 9.29 11.80 4.69
N ILE A 33 9.20 11.71 3.38
CA ILE A 33 8.90 12.83 2.48
C ILE A 33 7.40 12.91 2.33
N SER A 34 6.78 13.89 2.98
CA SER A 34 5.34 14.15 2.89
C SER A 34 5.07 15.21 1.84
N ARG A 35 4.08 14.94 0.98
CA ARG A 35 3.60 15.88 -0.04
C ARG A 35 2.12 16.13 0.17
N SER A 36 1.76 17.38 0.45
CA SER A 36 0.38 17.82 0.53
C SER A 36 -0.25 18.02 -0.87
N TYR A 37 -1.54 18.21 -0.92
CA TYR A 37 -2.29 18.40 -2.18
C TYR A 37 -1.95 19.69 -2.91
N ASP A 38 -1.44 20.71 -2.22
CA ASP A 38 -0.94 21.99 -2.76
C ASP A 38 0.56 21.92 -3.15
N ASN A 39 1.11 20.71 -3.23
CA ASN A 39 2.51 20.40 -3.57
C ASN A 39 3.55 20.90 -2.56
N LEU A 40 3.17 21.31 -1.36
CA LEU A 40 4.14 21.54 -0.31
C LEU A 40 4.81 20.23 0.09
N VAL A 41 6.13 20.25 0.10
CA VAL A 41 6.95 19.08 0.43
C VAL A 41 7.64 19.33 1.77
N SER A 42 7.52 18.38 2.67
CA SER A 42 8.28 18.36 3.92
C SER A 42 9.00 17.03 4.07
N CYS A 43 10.17 17.06 4.68
CA CYS A 43 10.94 15.86 5.02
C CYS A 43 11.13 15.82 6.52
N ARG A 44 10.82 14.68 7.15
CA ARG A 44 11.05 14.45 8.58
C ARG A 44 11.78 13.14 8.78
N HIS A 45 12.79 13.19 9.63
CA HIS A 45 13.57 12.03 10.04
C HIS A 45 12.94 11.36 11.26
N PHE A 46 12.77 10.04 11.21
CA PHE A 46 12.19 9.24 12.29
C PHE A 46 12.96 7.93 12.48
N SER A 47 13.03 7.44 13.70
CA SER A 47 13.16 6.00 13.90
C SER A 47 11.88 5.30 13.43
N ILE A 48 11.97 4.03 13.07
CA ILE A 48 10.78 3.24 12.66
C ILE A 48 9.68 3.26 13.74
N THR A 49 10.07 3.18 15.01
CA THR A 49 9.13 3.19 16.15
C THR A 49 8.40 4.52 16.24
N GLU A 50 9.12 5.64 16.15
CA GLU A 50 8.52 6.98 16.17
C GLU A 50 7.60 7.19 14.97
N ALA A 51 8.02 6.79 13.76
CA ALA A 51 7.19 6.87 12.57
C ALA A 51 5.87 6.11 12.74
N LYS A 52 5.90 4.89 13.30
CA LYS A 52 4.68 4.11 13.61
C LYS A 52 3.78 4.84 14.60
N ASN A 53 4.33 5.35 15.68
CA ASN A 53 3.55 6.05 16.72
C ASN A 53 2.87 7.32 16.18
N GLN A 54 3.55 8.05 15.28
CA GLN A 54 3.02 9.29 14.75
C GLN A 54 2.11 9.10 13.54
N LEU A 55 2.41 8.15 12.66
CA LEU A 55 1.76 8.01 11.35
C LEU A 55 0.72 6.89 11.32
N CYS A 56 0.85 5.85 12.16
CA CYS A 56 -0.16 4.79 12.29
C CYS A 56 -1.15 5.10 13.42
N GLY A 57 -2.40 4.69 13.27
CA GLY A 57 -3.42 4.82 14.30
C GLY A 57 -4.79 4.35 13.83
N MET A 58 -5.72 4.18 14.79
CA MET A 58 -7.08 3.68 14.54
C MET A 58 -8.02 4.72 13.93
N THR A 59 -7.66 6.01 13.97
CA THR A 59 -8.50 7.06 13.37
C THR A 59 -8.47 6.97 11.86
N LEU A 60 -9.64 6.98 11.25
CA LEU A 60 -9.81 7.01 9.80
C LEU A 60 -9.07 8.21 9.19
N HIS A 61 -8.40 7.98 8.07
CA HIS A 61 -7.69 9.02 7.33
C HIS A 61 -6.61 9.79 8.11
N LYS A 62 -5.84 9.10 8.96
CA LYS A 62 -4.71 9.71 9.68
C LYS A 62 -3.60 10.18 8.73
N THR A 63 -3.55 9.64 7.51
CA THR A 63 -2.61 10.02 6.45
C THR A 63 -3.35 10.75 5.34
N PRO A 64 -3.66 12.06 5.47
CA PRO A 64 -4.33 12.82 4.42
C PRO A 64 -3.38 13.21 3.28
N PHE A 65 -2.08 13.04 3.48
CA PHE A 65 -1.02 13.38 2.54
C PHE A 65 -0.32 12.12 2.03
N VAL A 66 0.26 12.23 0.85
CA VAL A 66 1.14 11.19 0.32
C VAL A 66 2.48 11.23 1.05
N GLN A 67 2.97 10.07 1.47
CA GLN A 67 4.23 9.91 2.19
C GLN A 67 5.13 8.94 1.44
N SER A 68 6.36 9.35 1.15
CA SER A 68 7.31 8.53 0.40
C SER A 68 8.56 8.24 1.20
N LEU A 69 9.08 7.03 1.05
CA LEU A 69 10.36 6.57 1.59
C LEU A 69 11.26 6.14 0.44
N VAL A 70 12.55 6.38 0.56
CA VAL A 70 13.57 5.81 -0.34
C VAL A 70 14.20 4.62 0.36
N LEU A 71 14.10 3.46 -0.24
CA LEU A 71 14.63 2.20 0.27
C LEU A 71 15.68 1.64 -0.67
N LYS A 72 16.51 0.73 -0.16
CA LYS A 72 17.55 0.03 -0.92
C LYS A 72 17.26 -1.46 -0.97
N ILE A 73 17.59 -2.08 -2.10
CA ILE A 73 17.54 -3.52 -2.26
C ILE A 73 18.83 -4.02 -2.94
N PRO A 74 19.49 -5.05 -2.41
CA PRO A 74 20.62 -5.65 -3.09
C PRO A 74 20.14 -6.46 -4.29
N LEU A 75 20.66 -6.12 -5.48
CA LEU A 75 20.48 -6.86 -6.73
C LEU A 75 21.85 -7.33 -7.22
N GLY A 76 22.18 -8.59 -6.89
CA GLY A 76 23.52 -9.12 -7.14
C GLY A 76 24.60 -8.39 -6.34
N LYS A 77 25.51 -7.68 -7.03
CA LYS A 77 26.63 -6.97 -6.42
C LYS A 77 26.38 -5.47 -6.18
N ILE A 78 25.21 -4.98 -6.54
CA ILE A 78 24.87 -3.54 -6.42
C ILE A 78 23.63 -3.34 -5.56
N ASP A 79 23.59 -2.23 -4.86
CA ASP A 79 22.39 -1.75 -4.17
C ASP A 79 21.62 -0.82 -5.10
N VAL A 80 20.33 -1.12 -5.29
CA VAL A 80 19.43 -0.30 -6.11
C VAL A 80 18.44 0.43 -5.20
N ASN A 81 18.35 1.75 -5.40
CA ASN A 81 17.36 2.57 -4.71
C ASN A 81 16.02 2.52 -5.42
N PHE A 82 14.95 2.40 -4.64
CA PHE A 82 13.58 2.55 -5.11
C PHE A 82 12.76 3.38 -4.13
N LYS A 83 11.67 3.93 -4.61
CA LYS A 83 10.75 4.73 -3.81
C LYS A 83 9.51 3.92 -3.51
N ILE A 84 9.07 3.90 -2.26
CA ILE A 84 7.77 3.38 -1.86
C ILE A 84 6.92 4.52 -1.33
N THR A 85 5.71 4.65 -1.85
CA THR A 85 4.82 5.79 -1.59
C THR A 85 3.52 5.32 -0.97
N ASP A 86 3.33 5.63 0.30
CA ASP A 86 2.08 5.45 1.05
C ASP A 86 1.10 6.57 0.68
N THR A 87 -0.17 6.21 0.44
CA THR A 87 -1.18 7.14 -0.03
C THR A 87 -2.38 7.23 0.91
N CYS A 88 -3.17 8.29 0.75
CA CYS A 88 -4.48 8.40 1.38
C CYS A 88 -5.37 7.24 0.94
N GLY A 89 -6.13 6.66 1.87
CA GLY A 89 -7.08 5.61 1.55
C GLY A 89 -8.20 6.11 0.63
N ILE A 90 -8.55 5.32 -0.39
CA ILE A 90 -9.64 5.62 -1.31
C ILE A 90 -10.90 4.90 -0.83
N GLY A 91 -11.97 5.66 -0.58
CA GLY A 91 -13.30 5.15 -0.28
C GLY A 91 -14.22 5.18 -1.50
N GLU A 92 -15.37 4.50 -1.42
CA GLU A 92 -16.38 4.43 -2.50
C GLU A 92 -17.19 5.72 -2.66
N HIS A 93 -17.24 6.54 -1.63
CA HIS A 93 -18.07 7.75 -1.61
C HIS A 93 -17.21 9.00 -1.50
N ILE A 94 -17.77 10.11 -2.00
CA ILE A 94 -17.17 11.43 -1.83
C ILE A 94 -17.16 11.78 -0.34
N HIS A 95 -15.96 11.92 0.21
CA HIS A 95 -15.81 12.19 1.65
C HIS A 95 -16.23 13.63 1.98
N PRO A 96 -16.99 13.89 3.09
CA PRO A 96 -17.46 15.23 3.45
C PRO A 96 -16.30 16.19 3.77
N ASN A 97 -15.20 15.70 4.32
CA ASN A 97 -14.02 16.50 4.62
C ASN A 97 -13.20 16.78 3.36
N GLU A 98 -12.98 18.06 3.06
CA GLU A 98 -12.26 18.52 1.86
C GLU A 98 -10.80 18.04 1.82
N THR A 99 -10.09 18.07 2.93
CA THR A 99 -8.69 17.62 2.99
C THR A 99 -8.56 16.15 2.59
N ILE A 100 -9.50 15.31 3.02
CA ILE A 100 -9.53 13.90 2.66
C ILE A 100 -9.88 13.72 1.19
N ARG A 101 -10.85 14.46 0.65
CA ARG A 101 -11.17 14.43 -0.79
C ARG A 101 -9.95 14.78 -1.65
N ARG A 102 -9.22 15.84 -1.26
CA ARG A 102 -7.99 16.25 -1.94
C ARG A 102 -6.90 15.18 -1.84
N GLY A 103 -6.75 14.53 -0.68
CA GLY A 103 -5.86 13.39 -0.50
C GLY A 103 -6.23 12.19 -1.39
N MET A 104 -7.52 11.88 -1.52
CA MET A 104 -8.01 10.83 -2.43
C MET A 104 -7.72 11.18 -3.90
N ALA A 105 -7.97 12.43 -4.32
CA ALA A 105 -7.64 12.89 -5.67
C ALA A 105 -6.14 12.83 -5.95
N GLN A 106 -5.31 13.20 -4.96
CA GLN A 106 -3.85 13.07 -5.05
C GLN A 106 -3.44 11.59 -5.19
N THR A 107 -4.06 10.67 -4.45
CA THR A 107 -3.81 9.22 -4.60
C THR A 107 -4.09 8.74 -6.03
N LEU A 108 -5.19 9.16 -6.65
CA LEU A 108 -5.51 8.81 -8.05
C LEU A 108 -4.44 9.37 -9.02
N SER A 109 -3.91 10.57 -8.77
CA SER A 109 -2.81 11.11 -9.56
C SER A 109 -1.54 10.27 -9.45
N PHE A 110 -1.16 9.86 -8.22
CA PHE A 110 -0.01 8.97 -8.01
C PHE A 110 -0.21 7.60 -8.63
N LEU A 111 -1.43 7.05 -8.60
CA LEU A 111 -1.76 5.78 -9.23
C LEU A 111 -1.51 5.82 -10.75
N ARG A 112 -1.81 6.96 -11.40
CA ARG A 112 -1.57 7.15 -12.84
C ARG A 112 -0.08 7.22 -13.20
N SER A 113 0.74 7.83 -12.36
CA SER A 113 2.18 8.02 -12.58
C SER A 113 3.07 6.91 -12.00
N ALA A 114 2.52 5.97 -11.21
CA ALA A 114 3.26 4.91 -10.57
C ALA A 114 3.97 4.01 -11.59
N ASP A 115 5.21 3.60 -11.29
CA ASP A 115 5.88 2.54 -12.03
C ASP A 115 5.32 1.17 -11.67
N TYR A 116 4.86 1.01 -10.43
CA TYR A 116 4.26 -0.23 -9.94
C TYR A 116 3.23 0.03 -8.83
N ILE A 117 2.18 -0.79 -8.77
CA ILE A 117 1.07 -0.64 -7.83
C ILE A 117 1.06 -1.83 -6.87
N PHE A 118 1.19 -1.53 -5.57
CA PHE A 118 0.84 -2.43 -4.48
C PHE A 118 -0.54 -2.07 -3.96
N HIS A 119 -1.53 -2.90 -4.28
CA HIS A 119 -2.88 -2.73 -3.77
C HIS A 119 -3.06 -3.54 -2.48
N ILE A 120 -3.21 -2.86 -1.35
CA ILE A 120 -3.42 -3.50 -0.05
C ILE A 120 -4.91 -3.67 0.21
N LEU A 121 -5.33 -4.92 0.32
CA LEU A 121 -6.70 -5.34 0.62
C LEU A 121 -6.77 -5.94 2.03
N ASP A 122 -7.65 -5.41 2.87
CA ASP A 122 -7.96 -5.99 4.18
C ASP A 122 -8.83 -7.24 4.02
N VAL A 123 -8.23 -8.42 4.16
CA VAL A 123 -8.95 -9.70 3.99
C VAL A 123 -9.95 -9.94 5.11
N SER A 124 -9.75 -9.38 6.30
CA SER A 124 -10.67 -9.55 7.44
C SER A 124 -12.04 -8.95 7.17
N GLY A 125 -12.06 -7.79 6.49
CA GLY A 125 -13.29 -7.06 6.15
C GLY A 125 -14.04 -7.57 4.92
N ILE A 126 -13.51 -8.58 4.22
CA ILE A 126 -14.19 -9.13 3.04
C ILE A 126 -15.37 -9.98 3.46
N THR A 127 -16.57 -9.56 3.08
CA THR A 127 -17.82 -10.34 3.19
C THR A 127 -18.16 -10.98 1.85
N THR A 128 -19.00 -12.01 1.84
CA THR A 128 -19.53 -12.62 0.62
C THR A 128 -20.23 -11.59 -0.27
N GLU A 129 -20.94 -10.65 0.31
CA GLU A 129 -21.63 -9.58 -0.42
C GLU A 129 -20.67 -8.59 -1.12
N HIS A 130 -19.53 -8.27 -0.51
CA HIS A 130 -18.46 -7.48 -1.17
C HIS A 130 -17.83 -8.25 -2.33
N LEU A 131 -17.87 -9.58 -2.29
CA LEU A 131 -17.33 -10.46 -3.32
C LEU A 131 -18.23 -10.54 -4.56
N GLU A 132 -19.53 -10.29 -4.41
CA GLU A 132 -20.53 -10.38 -5.50
C GLU A 132 -20.70 -9.05 -6.25
N LYS A 133 -20.38 -7.92 -5.59
CA LYS A 133 -20.46 -6.59 -6.19
C LYS A 133 -19.12 -6.20 -6.83
N GLN A 134 -18.94 -6.50 -8.12
CA GLN A 134 -17.80 -6.07 -8.93
C GLN A 134 -17.72 -4.54 -9.15
N THR A 135 -18.46 -3.75 -8.39
CA THR A 135 -18.55 -2.29 -8.49
C THR A 135 -17.81 -1.56 -7.38
N SER A 136 -16.86 -2.22 -6.71
CA SER A 136 -16.11 -1.59 -5.64
C SER A 136 -14.83 -0.92 -6.14
N ILE A 137 -14.34 0.08 -5.41
CA ILE A 137 -13.08 0.77 -5.72
C ILE A 137 -11.89 -0.21 -5.82
N ASP A 138 -11.93 -1.35 -5.14
CA ASP A 138 -10.87 -2.36 -5.22
C ASP A 138 -10.84 -3.01 -6.60
N PHE A 139 -11.99 -3.22 -7.25
CA PHE A 139 -12.06 -3.69 -8.65
C PHE A 139 -11.59 -2.63 -9.63
N ASP A 140 -11.87 -1.35 -9.40
CA ASP A 140 -11.39 -0.27 -10.26
C ASP A 140 -9.86 -0.17 -10.21
N ILE A 141 -9.26 -0.24 -9.01
CA ILE A 141 -7.81 -0.26 -8.83
C ILE A 141 -7.19 -1.50 -9.51
N TYR A 142 -7.81 -2.67 -9.32
CA TYR A 142 -7.38 -3.92 -9.95
C TYR A 142 -7.41 -3.81 -11.47
N ASN A 143 -8.55 -3.44 -12.06
CA ASN A 143 -8.71 -3.34 -13.50
C ASN A 143 -7.69 -2.36 -14.10
N TYR A 144 -7.52 -1.19 -13.47
CA TYR A 144 -6.50 -0.24 -13.87
C TYR A 144 -5.10 -0.83 -13.84
N GLY A 145 -4.71 -1.47 -12.75
CA GLY A 145 -3.37 -2.03 -12.57
C GLY A 145 -3.06 -3.18 -13.53
N ILE A 146 -4.03 -4.07 -13.78
CA ILE A 146 -3.86 -5.21 -14.70
C ILE A 146 -3.68 -4.76 -16.14
N VAL A 147 -4.47 -3.79 -16.60
CA VAL A 147 -4.36 -3.24 -17.97
C VAL A 147 -2.96 -2.70 -18.22
N HIS A 148 -2.30 -2.16 -17.20
CA HIS A 148 -0.97 -1.57 -17.31
C HIS A 148 0.18 -2.54 -16.98
N ASN A 149 -0.10 -3.81 -16.67
CA ASN A 149 0.89 -4.84 -16.31
C ASN A 149 1.85 -4.45 -15.17
N ARG A 150 1.36 -3.69 -14.17
CA ARG A 150 2.18 -3.16 -13.07
C ARG A 150 1.43 -3.23 -11.74
N TYR A 151 0.99 -4.43 -11.36
CA TYR A 151 0.08 -4.61 -10.24
C TYR A 151 0.37 -5.88 -9.45
N THR A 152 0.32 -5.75 -8.13
CA THR A 152 0.28 -6.87 -7.17
C THR A 152 -0.76 -6.58 -6.10
N LEU A 153 -1.61 -7.57 -5.82
CA LEU A 153 -2.55 -7.54 -4.72
C LEU A 153 -1.87 -8.05 -3.44
N LEU A 154 -1.80 -7.22 -2.42
CA LEU A 154 -1.32 -7.59 -1.09
C LEU A 154 -2.53 -7.91 -0.22
N ALA A 155 -2.81 -9.19 -0.02
CA ALA A 155 -3.89 -9.67 0.84
C ALA A 155 -3.47 -9.55 2.31
N ASN A 156 -3.82 -8.43 2.95
CA ASN A 156 -3.33 -8.06 4.28
C ASN A 156 -4.21 -8.56 5.42
N LYS A 157 -3.62 -8.61 6.61
CA LYS A 157 -4.19 -9.07 7.89
C LYS A 157 -4.42 -10.58 7.97
N ILE A 158 -3.53 -11.36 7.33
CA ILE A 158 -3.60 -12.83 7.39
C ILE A 158 -3.28 -13.40 8.78
N ASP A 159 -2.83 -12.57 9.71
CA ASP A 159 -2.65 -12.89 11.12
C ASP A 159 -3.97 -13.01 11.89
N LEU A 160 -5.07 -12.48 11.34
CA LEU A 160 -6.38 -12.56 11.97
C LEU A 160 -7.07 -13.91 11.69
N PRO A 161 -7.90 -14.40 12.62
CA PRO A 161 -8.65 -15.63 12.43
C PRO A 161 -9.50 -15.62 11.16
N SER A 162 -9.67 -16.78 10.54
CA SER A 162 -10.50 -17.03 9.34
C SER A 162 -10.11 -16.25 8.08
N THR A 163 -8.98 -15.51 8.08
CA THR A 163 -8.54 -14.77 6.89
C THR A 163 -7.88 -15.66 5.85
N LYS A 164 -7.14 -16.69 6.30
CA LYS A 164 -6.45 -17.64 5.39
C LYS A 164 -7.42 -18.38 4.48
N GLU A 165 -8.60 -18.73 4.97
CA GLU A 165 -9.65 -19.41 4.20
C GLU A 165 -10.24 -18.54 3.08
N LYS A 166 -10.07 -17.21 3.19
CA LYS A 166 -10.54 -16.24 2.19
C LYS A 166 -9.57 -16.05 1.03
N ILE A 167 -8.30 -16.43 1.19
CA ILE A 167 -7.26 -16.23 0.15
C ILE A 167 -7.63 -16.92 -1.18
N PRO A 168 -8.09 -18.19 -1.22
CA PRO A 168 -8.51 -18.82 -2.47
C PRO A 168 -9.63 -18.05 -3.20
N LYS A 169 -10.54 -17.41 -2.44
CA LYS A 169 -11.62 -16.60 -3.00
C LYS A 169 -11.09 -15.35 -3.71
N LEU A 170 -9.99 -14.77 -3.21
CA LEU A 170 -9.34 -13.64 -3.88
C LEU A 170 -8.80 -14.01 -5.27
N ALA A 171 -8.25 -15.21 -5.42
CA ALA A 171 -7.78 -15.70 -6.73
C ALA A 171 -8.92 -15.83 -7.75
N TYR A 172 -10.13 -16.13 -7.29
CA TYR A 172 -11.32 -16.13 -8.13
C TYR A 172 -11.79 -14.72 -8.50
N LEU A 173 -11.73 -13.77 -7.55
CA LEU A 173 -12.19 -12.39 -7.76
C LEU A 173 -11.22 -11.54 -8.59
N PHE A 174 -9.92 -11.80 -8.40
CA PHE A 174 -8.81 -11.07 -9.03
C PHE A 174 -7.91 -12.04 -9.82
N PRO A 175 -8.46 -12.74 -10.85
CA PRO A 175 -7.83 -13.94 -11.42
C PRO A 175 -6.49 -13.68 -12.11
N LYS A 176 -6.22 -12.45 -12.54
CA LYS A 176 -4.96 -12.07 -13.18
C LYS A 176 -3.99 -11.39 -12.21
N ALA A 177 -4.38 -11.19 -10.95
CA ALA A 177 -3.52 -10.53 -9.98
C ALA A 177 -2.45 -11.49 -9.46
N ASN A 178 -1.20 -11.04 -9.40
CA ASN A 178 -0.23 -11.64 -8.50
C ASN A 178 -0.66 -11.31 -7.08
N THR A 179 -1.19 -12.30 -6.34
CA THR A 179 -1.71 -12.10 -4.99
C THR A 179 -0.68 -12.62 -3.98
N ILE A 180 -0.19 -11.73 -3.12
CA ILE A 180 0.74 -12.05 -2.04
C ILE A 180 0.00 -11.90 -0.70
N PRO A 181 -0.20 -13.00 0.05
CA PRO A 181 -0.73 -12.92 1.41
C PRO A 181 0.30 -12.28 2.35
N VAL A 182 -0.12 -11.25 3.10
CA VAL A 182 0.77 -10.53 4.00
C VAL A 182 0.11 -10.23 5.36
N SER A 183 0.93 -10.14 6.39
CA SER A 183 0.58 -9.44 7.63
C SER A 183 1.50 -8.24 7.77
N ALA A 184 0.96 -7.05 7.55
CA ALA A 184 1.69 -5.81 7.79
C ALA A 184 2.13 -5.67 9.25
N LEU A 185 1.38 -6.25 10.20
CA LEU A 185 1.69 -6.23 11.62
C LEU A 185 2.86 -7.14 11.97
N LEU A 186 2.85 -8.38 11.47
CA LEU A 186 3.83 -9.42 11.82
C LEU A 186 4.94 -9.57 10.77
N SER A 187 4.98 -8.74 9.73
CA SER A 187 5.93 -8.80 8.61
C SER A 187 5.93 -10.14 7.86
N GLN A 188 4.81 -10.88 7.90
CA GLN A 188 4.65 -12.11 7.13
C GLN A 188 4.44 -11.77 5.64
N GLY A 189 4.96 -12.62 4.73
CA GLY A 189 4.86 -12.42 3.28
C GLY A 189 5.81 -11.35 2.73
N PHE A 190 6.64 -10.71 3.55
CA PHE A 190 7.54 -9.63 3.11
C PHE A 190 8.71 -10.12 2.25
N LYS A 191 9.07 -11.39 2.36
CA LYS A 191 10.05 -12.03 1.48
C LYS A 191 9.54 -12.03 0.03
N GLU A 192 8.29 -12.41 -0.16
CA GLU A 192 7.62 -12.47 -1.46
C GLU A 192 7.45 -11.05 -2.04
N VAL A 193 7.11 -10.07 -1.21
CA VAL A 193 7.04 -8.66 -1.60
C VAL A 193 8.43 -8.15 -2.02
N LYS A 194 9.50 -8.48 -1.28
CA LYS A 194 10.86 -8.13 -1.64
C LYS A 194 11.27 -8.71 -2.99
N LEU A 195 10.92 -9.97 -3.26
CA LEU A 195 11.16 -10.61 -4.55
C LEU A 195 10.37 -9.93 -5.67
N CYS A 196 9.11 -9.55 -5.40
CA CYS A 196 8.29 -8.79 -6.35
C CYS A 196 8.92 -7.43 -6.68
N VAL A 197 9.41 -6.70 -5.67
CA VAL A 197 10.16 -5.43 -5.89
C VAL A 197 11.39 -5.68 -6.75
N ALA A 198 12.21 -6.67 -6.40
CA ALA A 198 13.45 -6.99 -7.13
C ALA A 198 13.20 -7.33 -8.61
N HIS A 199 12.10 -8.03 -8.91
CA HIS A 199 11.72 -8.41 -10.27
C HIS A 199 11.22 -7.22 -11.11
N ASN A 200 10.71 -6.18 -10.45
CA ASN A 200 10.12 -5.01 -11.11
C ASN A 200 11.01 -3.75 -11.04
N LEU A 201 12.25 -3.88 -10.62
CA LEU A 201 13.30 -2.84 -10.70
C LEU A 201 14.11 -2.96 -11.97
#